data_4c33e29ef5da8ff29b229478e6f4d2a2
#
_entry.id   4c33e29ef5da8ff29b229478e6f4d2a2
#
_cell.length_a   1.000
_cell.length_b   1.000
_cell.length_c   1.000
_cell.angle_alpha   90.00
_cell.angle_beta   90.00
_cell.angle_gamma   90.00
#
_symmetry.space_group_name_H-M   'P 1'
#
loop_
_entity.id
_entity.type
_entity.pdbx_description
1 polymer ?
#
loop_
_entity_poly.entity_id
_entity_poly.type
_entity_poly.pdbx_seq_one_letter_code
_entity_poly.pdbx_strand_id
1 'polypeptide(L)'
;MRYRHSTLTSRLVDAAAAAAGPGAAMPLSKATFRVPAKTGRTWADWPTQLPPVAPAASTFPTAALAATTPAANTPVEPPTLTGQLAVAAEPPLDPELLTGPVEVTGITQVTHDVKTFELRAGWMSAVDFAPGQYVTMRIPELGLERCYSISSAPFGTNIFTITVKRVPGGAVSTHLHDNVQVGDRLHVDGPYGLFSTSFHQAEQHLFLSAGSGITPIMSMVRSLLARQGGLGTDIVFVHSASTPLDIIFRAELEQLAEVAGVSVTILCSRDSEVETWAGRRGRIDAATLAEVVPDAADRETFVCGPGPYMDAVRPLLAEAGVASARMHEESFVFATSPADHLAKAGARAKAAGASGVGGTGVSHALEFAISGRVVDCDETTTVLDSALDAGLSVPSSCSEGACGTCKSMLISGEVEMKHAGGIRPKEIAAGKFLPCCSTPLTDLVIER
;
A
#
# COMPACT_ATOMS: atom_id res chain seq x y z
N MET A 1 -21.98 11.81 52.59
CA MET A 1 -21.78 13.22 52.33
C MET A 1 -22.28 13.53 50.91
N ARG A 2 -23.30 14.39 50.85
CA ARG A 2 -23.94 14.79 49.58
C ARG A 2 -23.11 15.92 48.96
N TYR A 3 -22.81 15.86 47.63
CA TYR A 3 -22.41 17.06 46.90
C TYR A 3 -23.41 17.32 45.77
N ARG A 4 -23.81 18.61 45.71
CA ARG A 4 -24.87 19.19 44.90
C ARG A 4 -24.41 19.48 43.45
N HIS A 5 -25.27 19.21 42.46
CA HIS A 5 -25.23 19.83 41.14
C HIS A 5 -25.33 21.35 41.21
N SER A 6 -24.50 22.03 40.43
CA SER A 6 -24.61 23.44 40.12
C SER A 6 -24.92 23.61 38.64
N THR A 7 -26.13 24.04 38.36
CA THR A 7 -26.64 24.53 37.08
C THR A 7 -26.13 25.92 36.78
N LEU A 8 -25.32 26.08 35.72
CA LEU A 8 -24.95 27.40 35.19
C LEU A 8 -24.60 27.29 33.70
N THR A 9 -25.63 27.16 32.85
CA THR A 9 -25.51 27.37 31.38
C THR A 9 -26.90 27.60 30.78
N SER A 10 -27.51 28.74 30.98
CA SER A 10 -28.66 29.18 30.18
C SER A 10 -28.86 30.70 30.23
N ARG A 11 -27.84 31.47 29.90
CA ARG A 11 -28.01 32.93 29.68
C ARG A 11 -26.87 33.50 28.82
N LEU A 12 -26.71 33.05 27.57
CA LEU A 12 -25.84 33.74 26.60
C LEU A 12 -26.28 33.50 25.12
N VAL A 13 -27.54 33.21 24.84
CA VAL A 13 -28.03 33.03 23.47
C VAL A 13 -28.98 34.18 22.99
N ASP A 14 -29.43 35.07 23.83
CA ASP A 14 -30.46 36.06 23.47
C ASP A 14 -29.97 37.50 23.20
N ALA A 15 -28.71 37.72 22.88
CA ALA A 15 -28.18 39.07 22.67
C ALA A 15 -27.59 39.38 21.27
N ALA A 16 -27.83 38.58 20.26
CA ALA A 16 -27.26 38.79 18.91
C ALA A 16 -28.30 38.90 17.76
N ALA A 17 -29.57 39.18 18.06
CA ALA A 17 -30.65 39.21 17.05
C ALA A 17 -31.23 40.63 16.77
N ALA A 18 -30.47 41.71 16.98
CA ALA A 18 -30.99 43.05 16.73
C ALA A 18 -29.92 43.99 16.17
N ALA A 19 -29.38 43.76 14.98
CA ALA A 19 -28.74 44.80 14.16
C ALA A 19 -28.33 44.24 12.78
N ALA A 20 -29.25 44.15 11.83
CA ALA A 20 -28.91 44.10 10.39
C ALA A 20 -30.08 44.66 9.58
N GLY A 21 -29.88 45.81 8.95
CA GLY A 21 -30.80 46.46 8.02
C GLY A 21 -30.86 45.74 6.65
N PRO A 22 -31.84 46.04 5.78
CA PRO A 22 -32.10 45.33 4.54
C PRO A 22 -31.11 45.75 3.46
N GLY A 23 -30.28 44.82 2.96
CA GLY A 23 -29.43 45.07 1.79
C GLY A 23 -28.13 44.27 1.67
N ALA A 24 -27.95 43.15 2.33
CA ALA A 24 -26.77 42.31 2.16
C ALA A 24 -27.10 41.01 1.40
N ALA A 25 -26.34 40.74 0.33
CA ALA A 25 -26.41 39.54 -0.45
C ALA A 25 -26.31 38.27 0.43
N MET A 26 -27.15 37.29 0.18
CA MET A 26 -27.16 36.00 0.89
C MET A 26 -25.78 35.31 0.80
N PRO A 27 -25.15 34.94 1.90
CA PRO A 27 -24.00 34.08 1.87
C PRO A 27 -24.44 32.66 1.46
N LEU A 28 -23.73 32.05 0.52
CA LEU A 28 -23.84 30.64 0.12
C LEU A 28 -23.93 29.75 1.36
N SER A 29 -24.99 28.98 1.48
CA SER A 29 -25.24 28.07 2.58
C SER A 29 -24.08 27.10 2.73
N LYS A 30 -23.39 27.15 3.87
CA LYS A 30 -22.49 26.09 4.32
C LYS A 30 -23.33 24.86 4.61
N ALA A 31 -23.42 23.93 3.64
CA ALA A 31 -23.93 22.61 3.93
C ALA A 31 -22.88 21.84 4.74
N THR A 32 -22.89 22.06 6.06
CA THR A 32 -22.31 21.13 7.01
C THR A 32 -23.24 19.93 7.05
N PHE A 33 -22.79 18.80 6.50
CA PHE A 33 -23.45 17.52 6.67
C PHE A 33 -23.28 17.12 8.15
N ARG A 34 -24.22 17.51 9.01
CA ARG A 34 -24.39 16.90 10.33
C ARG A 34 -25.22 15.66 10.12
N VAL A 35 -24.57 14.49 10.22
CA VAL A 35 -25.25 13.21 10.32
C VAL A 35 -26.12 13.21 11.59
N PRO A 36 -27.39 12.80 11.52
CA PRO A 36 -28.26 12.71 12.71
C PRO A 36 -27.70 11.72 13.73
N ALA A 37 -28.04 11.92 15.01
CA ALA A 37 -27.56 11.15 16.15
C ALA A 37 -27.68 9.64 15.94
N LYS A 38 -26.58 8.95 16.16
CA LYS A 38 -26.22 7.57 15.91
C LYS A 38 -27.22 6.57 16.47
N THR A 39 -27.74 5.71 15.60
CA THR A 39 -28.29 4.42 15.99
C THR A 39 -27.09 3.49 16.26
N GLY A 40 -26.97 3.02 17.50
CA GLY A 40 -25.80 2.28 17.97
C GLY A 40 -25.66 0.91 17.32
N ARG A 41 -25.08 0.84 16.11
CA ARG A 41 -24.48 -0.39 15.60
C ARG A 41 -23.07 -0.51 16.15
N THR A 42 -22.75 -1.67 16.67
CA THR A 42 -21.39 -2.02 17.09
C THR A 42 -20.72 -2.79 15.96
N TRP A 43 -19.39 -2.80 15.93
CA TRP A 43 -18.61 -3.58 14.96
C TRP A 43 -18.91 -5.09 15.03
N ALA A 44 -19.40 -5.59 16.17
CA ALA A 44 -19.86 -6.98 16.34
C ALA A 44 -21.05 -7.34 15.41
N ASP A 45 -21.79 -6.33 14.92
CA ASP A 45 -22.89 -6.50 13.96
C ASP A 45 -22.42 -6.47 12.49
N TRP A 46 -21.10 -6.36 12.27
CA TRP A 46 -20.50 -6.32 10.94
C TRP A 46 -20.43 -7.72 10.34
N PRO A 47 -20.92 -7.93 9.11
CA PRO A 47 -20.81 -9.23 8.46
C PRO A 47 -19.33 -9.57 8.24
N THR A 48 -18.91 -10.71 8.73
CA THR A 48 -17.55 -11.27 8.51
C THR A 48 -17.30 -11.65 7.05
N GLN A 49 -18.31 -11.57 6.20
CA GLN A 49 -18.24 -11.73 4.74
C GLN A 49 -18.84 -10.49 4.07
N LEU A 50 -18.12 -9.91 3.11
CA LEU A 50 -18.67 -8.88 2.24
C LEU A 50 -19.93 -9.41 1.54
N PRO A 51 -21.05 -8.66 1.48
CA PRO A 51 -22.22 -9.10 0.74
C PRO A 51 -21.84 -9.30 -0.73
N PRO A 52 -22.34 -10.36 -1.39
CA PRO A 52 -22.10 -10.55 -2.81
C PRO A 52 -22.67 -9.35 -3.57
N VAL A 53 -21.82 -8.68 -4.33
CA VAL A 53 -22.25 -7.63 -5.24
C VAL A 53 -23.09 -8.30 -6.33
N ALA A 54 -24.36 -7.94 -6.43
CA ALA A 54 -25.24 -8.44 -7.49
C ALA A 54 -24.60 -8.14 -8.85
N PRO A 55 -24.54 -9.12 -9.77
CA PRO A 55 -23.97 -8.89 -11.10
C PRO A 55 -24.80 -7.83 -11.83
N ALA A 56 -24.15 -6.77 -12.28
CA ALA A 56 -24.74 -5.80 -13.17
C ALA A 56 -25.12 -6.52 -14.48
N ALA A 57 -26.40 -6.52 -14.83
CA ALA A 57 -26.90 -7.10 -16.06
C ALA A 57 -26.32 -6.35 -17.27
N SER A 58 -25.28 -6.90 -17.89
CA SER A 58 -24.76 -6.40 -19.15
C SER A 58 -25.50 -7.07 -20.31
N THR A 59 -26.39 -6.33 -20.93
CA THR A 59 -26.99 -6.67 -22.23
C THR A 59 -26.04 -6.17 -23.32
N PHE A 60 -25.22 -7.05 -23.88
CA PHE A 60 -24.56 -6.82 -25.16
C PHE A 60 -25.15 -7.75 -26.22
N PRO A 61 -25.44 -7.25 -27.44
CA PRO A 61 -26.02 -8.05 -28.50
C PRO A 61 -24.98 -9.00 -29.11
N THR A 62 -25.35 -10.27 -29.20
CA THR A 62 -24.59 -11.34 -29.84
C THR A 62 -24.64 -11.18 -31.36
N ALA A 63 -23.50 -10.83 -31.98
CA ALA A 63 -23.35 -10.95 -33.43
C ALA A 63 -22.76 -12.33 -33.77
N ALA A 64 -23.52 -13.13 -34.50
CA ALA A 64 -23.11 -14.43 -34.99
C ALA A 64 -22.05 -14.30 -36.08
N LEU A 65 -20.88 -14.91 -35.85
CA LEU A 65 -19.89 -15.14 -36.93
C LEU A 65 -19.92 -16.62 -37.34
N ALA A 66 -20.11 -16.82 -38.62
CA ALA A 66 -20.19 -18.12 -39.29
C ALA A 66 -18.82 -18.83 -39.26
N ALA A 67 -18.86 -20.11 -38.96
CA ALA A 67 -17.71 -21.01 -38.99
C ALA A 67 -17.33 -21.35 -40.45
N THR A 68 -16.06 -21.12 -40.82
CA THR A 68 -15.41 -21.74 -41.98
C THR A 68 -14.36 -22.72 -41.46
N THR A 69 -14.54 -24.00 -41.83
CA THR A 69 -13.64 -25.13 -41.57
C THR A 69 -12.43 -25.07 -42.49
N PRO A 70 -11.18 -25.23 -42.03
CA PRO A 70 -10.06 -25.59 -42.89
C PRO A 70 -9.74 -27.08 -42.79
N ALA A 71 -9.25 -27.60 -43.91
CA ALA A 71 -8.98 -28.98 -44.25
C ALA A 71 -7.87 -29.60 -43.38
N ALA A 72 -7.95 -30.94 -43.32
CA ALA A 72 -7.06 -31.85 -42.62
C ALA A 72 -5.58 -31.74 -43.03
N ASN A 73 -4.71 -31.58 -42.02
CA ASN A 73 -3.27 -31.83 -42.16
C ASN A 73 -2.88 -33.06 -41.32
N THR A 74 -2.15 -33.95 -41.97
CA THR A 74 -1.55 -35.21 -41.47
C THR A 74 -0.64 -34.95 -40.25
N PRO A 75 -0.62 -35.87 -39.24
CA PRO A 75 0.21 -35.71 -38.07
C PRO A 75 1.69 -36.02 -38.39
N VAL A 76 2.59 -35.09 -38.08
CA VAL A 76 4.02 -35.31 -37.95
C VAL A 76 4.29 -35.65 -36.47
N GLU A 77 4.79 -36.87 -36.21
CA GLU A 77 5.21 -37.27 -34.87
C GLU A 77 6.35 -36.36 -34.35
N PRO A 78 6.27 -35.83 -33.12
CA PRO A 78 7.39 -35.14 -32.51
C PRO A 78 8.42 -36.15 -31.98
N PRO A 79 9.73 -35.80 -31.98
CA PRO A 79 10.77 -36.67 -31.45
C PRO A 79 10.61 -36.81 -29.92
N THR A 80 10.66 -38.05 -29.46
CA THR A 80 10.60 -38.47 -28.06
C THR A 80 11.89 -38.03 -27.36
N LEU A 81 11.86 -36.87 -26.68
CA LEU A 81 12.88 -36.49 -25.71
C LEU A 81 12.52 -37.12 -24.34
N THR A 82 13.01 -38.34 -24.11
CA THR A 82 13.06 -38.97 -22.79
C THR A 82 14.20 -38.34 -21.98
N GLY A 83 13.94 -37.17 -21.42
CA GLY A 83 14.70 -36.57 -20.36
C GLY A 83 13.70 -36.12 -19.31
N GLN A 84 13.47 -36.96 -18.31
CA GLN A 84 12.78 -36.49 -17.09
C GLN A 84 13.65 -35.41 -16.45
N LEU A 85 13.31 -34.14 -16.70
CA LEU A 85 13.70 -33.06 -15.81
C LEU A 85 13.08 -33.42 -14.46
N ALA A 86 13.89 -33.85 -13.51
CA ALA A 86 13.49 -33.95 -12.11
C ALA A 86 13.03 -32.56 -11.70
N VAL A 87 11.72 -32.40 -11.55
CA VAL A 87 11.14 -31.24 -10.88
C VAL A 87 11.75 -31.28 -9.48
N ALA A 88 12.63 -30.31 -9.18
CA ALA A 88 13.18 -30.17 -7.84
C ALA A 88 11.99 -30.10 -6.89
N ALA A 89 11.94 -31.01 -5.90
CA ALA A 89 10.90 -31.03 -4.90
C ALA A 89 10.87 -29.64 -4.22
N GLU A 90 9.70 -29.02 -4.18
CA GLU A 90 9.53 -27.77 -3.45
C GLU A 90 10.03 -27.97 -2.00
N PRO A 91 10.81 -27.03 -1.44
CA PRO A 91 11.26 -27.14 -0.06
C PRO A 91 10.03 -27.25 0.86
N PRO A 92 10.13 -27.98 1.97
CA PRO A 92 9.03 -28.11 2.92
C PRO A 92 8.59 -26.72 3.41
N LEU A 93 7.27 -26.47 3.38
CA LEU A 93 6.69 -25.20 3.82
C LEU A 93 6.85 -25.09 5.34
N ASP A 94 7.38 -23.96 5.79
CA ASP A 94 7.45 -23.62 7.22
C ASP A 94 6.08 -23.14 7.70
N PRO A 95 5.44 -23.82 8.67
CA PRO A 95 4.12 -23.43 9.18
C PRO A 95 4.13 -22.08 9.92
N GLU A 96 5.30 -21.55 10.25
CA GLU A 96 5.45 -20.23 10.89
C GLU A 96 5.69 -19.10 9.88
N LEU A 97 5.96 -19.43 8.60
CA LEU A 97 6.24 -18.44 7.57
C LEU A 97 5.18 -18.42 6.48
N LEU A 98 4.67 -17.24 6.16
CA LEU A 98 3.80 -17.03 5.00
C LEU A 98 4.66 -16.99 3.72
N THR A 99 5.30 -18.11 3.40
CA THR A 99 6.16 -18.27 2.22
C THR A 99 5.79 -19.55 1.52
N GLY A 100 5.16 -19.46 0.35
CA GLY A 100 4.71 -20.61 -0.42
C GLY A 100 3.48 -20.34 -1.29
N PRO A 101 2.88 -21.41 -1.85
CA PRO A 101 1.72 -21.30 -2.71
C PRO A 101 0.45 -21.02 -1.91
N VAL A 102 -0.27 -19.96 -2.25
CA VAL A 102 -1.61 -19.62 -1.73
C VAL A 102 -2.66 -19.87 -2.80
N GLU A 103 -3.83 -20.33 -2.40
CA GLU A 103 -4.97 -20.54 -3.29
C GLU A 103 -5.84 -19.28 -3.35
N VAL A 104 -6.26 -18.88 -4.53
CA VAL A 104 -7.25 -17.82 -4.74
C VAL A 104 -8.64 -18.39 -4.45
N THR A 105 -9.25 -18.01 -3.33
CA THR A 105 -10.58 -18.49 -2.93
C THR A 105 -11.72 -17.55 -3.32
N GLY A 106 -11.38 -16.29 -3.62
CA GLY A 106 -12.36 -15.30 -4.06
C GLY A 106 -11.73 -14.14 -4.81
N ILE A 107 -12.48 -13.57 -5.73
CA ILE A 107 -12.11 -12.34 -6.46
C ILE A 107 -13.32 -11.41 -6.49
N THR A 108 -13.14 -10.18 -6.00
CA THR A 108 -14.18 -9.16 -5.96
C THR A 108 -13.73 -7.93 -6.74
N GLN A 109 -14.56 -7.45 -7.68
CA GLN A 109 -14.35 -6.16 -8.34
C GLN A 109 -14.70 -5.03 -7.37
N VAL A 110 -13.74 -4.13 -7.09
CA VAL A 110 -13.90 -3.02 -6.13
C VAL A 110 -14.20 -1.71 -6.85
N THR A 111 -13.41 -1.39 -7.88
CA THR A 111 -13.66 -0.29 -8.82
C THR A 111 -13.43 -0.81 -10.24
N HIS A 112 -13.58 0.04 -11.26
CA HIS A 112 -13.34 -0.35 -12.66
C HIS A 112 -11.94 -0.90 -12.92
N ASP A 113 -10.95 -0.52 -12.10
CA ASP A 113 -9.53 -0.90 -12.23
C ASP A 113 -8.92 -1.52 -10.95
N VAL A 114 -9.75 -1.89 -9.96
CA VAL A 114 -9.29 -2.49 -8.70
C VAL A 114 -10.04 -3.78 -8.42
N LYS A 115 -9.29 -4.84 -8.10
CA LYS A 115 -9.82 -6.13 -7.63
C LYS A 115 -9.24 -6.49 -6.26
N THR A 116 -10.07 -7.09 -5.41
CA THR A 116 -9.62 -7.77 -4.19
C THR A 116 -9.54 -9.27 -4.47
N PHE A 117 -8.41 -9.87 -4.09
CA PHE A 117 -8.17 -11.30 -4.13
C PHE A 117 -8.17 -11.83 -2.70
N GLU A 118 -9.02 -12.80 -2.43
CA GLU A 118 -9.01 -13.58 -1.20
C GLU A 118 -8.08 -14.77 -1.39
N LEU A 119 -7.09 -14.92 -0.48
CA LEU A 119 -6.00 -15.87 -0.58
C LEU A 119 -5.98 -16.77 0.64
N ARG A 120 -5.85 -18.08 0.43
CA ARG A 120 -5.76 -19.08 1.48
C ARG A 120 -4.40 -19.76 1.51
N ALA A 121 -3.71 -19.67 2.66
CA ALA A 121 -2.49 -20.41 2.94
C ALA A 121 -2.83 -21.78 3.55
N GLY A 122 -3.05 -22.77 2.70
CA GLY A 122 -3.58 -24.09 3.10
C GLY A 122 -2.69 -24.88 4.05
N TRP A 123 -1.40 -24.53 4.17
CA TRP A 123 -0.44 -25.18 5.08
C TRP A 123 -0.39 -24.54 6.48
N MET A 124 -1.06 -23.40 6.67
CA MET A 124 -1.10 -22.67 7.93
C MET A 124 -2.47 -22.85 8.60
N SER A 125 -2.51 -22.91 9.92
CA SER A 125 -3.77 -22.82 10.68
C SER A 125 -4.27 -21.38 10.75
N ALA A 126 -3.36 -20.42 10.84
CA ALA A 126 -3.63 -19.00 10.81
C ALA A 126 -2.45 -18.25 10.17
N VAL A 127 -2.73 -17.18 9.45
CA VAL A 127 -1.71 -16.25 8.97
C VAL A 127 -1.54 -15.16 10.02
N ASP A 128 -0.36 -15.08 10.61
CA ASP A 128 -0.02 -14.03 11.58
C ASP A 128 0.69 -12.89 10.87
N PHE A 129 0.12 -11.68 10.98
CA PHE A 129 0.70 -10.46 10.42
C PHE A 129 0.26 -9.22 11.22
N ALA A 130 1.10 -8.20 11.23
CA ALA A 130 0.70 -6.90 11.75
C ALA A 130 -0.12 -6.13 10.68
N PRO A 131 -1.28 -5.51 11.06
CA PRO A 131 -2.11 -4.76 10.12
C PRO A 131 -1.31 -3.64 9.44
N GLY A 132 -1.37 -3.57 8.12
CA GLY A 132 -0.55 -2.67 7.30
C GLY A 132 0.66 -3.33 6.65
N GLN A 133 1.06 -4.53 7.07
CA GLN A 133 2.11 -5.30 6.41
C GLN A 133 1.69 -5.76 5.00
N TYR A 134 2.67 -6.15 4.20
CA TYR A 134 2.50 -6.60 2.82
C TYR A 134 3.14 -7.97 2.58
N VAL A 135 2.77 -8.58 1.47
CA VAL A 135 3.42 -9.76 0.90
C VAL A 135 4.05 -9.44 -0.44
N THR A 136 5.14 -10.12 -0.76
CA THR A 136 5.71 -10.14 -2.11
C THR A 136 5.04 -11.26 -2.90
N MET A 137 4.35 -10.90 -3.97
CA MET A 137 3.71 -11.84 -4.90
C MET A 137 4.69 -12.17 -6.02
N ARG A 138 4.96 -13.47 -6.22
CA ARG A 138 5.75 -13.98 -7.35
C ARG A 138 4.84 -14.44 -8.46
N ILE A 139 5.18 -14.06 -9.68
CA ILE A 139 4.55 -14.54 -10.91
C ILE A 139 5.62 -15.25 -11.74
N PRO A 140 5.79 -16.57 -11.58
CA PRO A 140 6.87 -17.32 -12.21
C PRO A 140 6.84 -17.22 -13.74
N GLU A 141 5.65 -17.17 -14.34
CA GLU A 141 5.43 -17.07 -15.78
C GLU A 141 6.00 -15.78 -16.38
N LEU A 142 6.07 -14.73 -15.56
CA LEU A 142 6.63 -13.45 -15.96
C LEU A 142 8.07 -13.25 -15.47
N GLY A 143 8.55 -14.10 -14.55
CA GLY A 143 9.83 -13.89 -13.86
C GLY A 143 9.83 -12.59 -13.02
N LEU A 144 8.66 -12.13 -12.56
CA LEU A 144 8.48 -10.87 -11.86
C LEU A 144 7.88 -11.05 -10.47
N GLU A 145 8.23 -10.12 -9.59
CA GLU A 145 7.68 -10.02 -8.23
C GLU A 145 7.14 -8.62 -7.98
N ARG A 146 6.05 -8.52 -7.18
CA ARG A 146 5.50 -7.23 -6.72
C ARG A 146 4.95 -7.35 -5.31
N CYS A 147 5.08 -6.25 -4.57
CA CYS A 147 4.56 -6.14 -3.21
C CYS A 147 3.12 -5.66 -3.22
N TYR A 148 2.30 -6.30 -2.40
CA TYR A 148 0.90 -5.92 -2.18
C TYR A 148 0.61 -5.93 -0.69
N SER A 149 0.11 -4.81 -0.17
CA SER A 149 -0.33 -4.74 1.23
C SER A 149 -1.46 -5.74 1.47
N ILE A 150 -1.41 -6.40 2.62
CA ILE A 150 -2.54 -7.20 3.11
C ILE A 150 -3.64 -6.21 3.47
N SER A 151 -4.79 -6.29 2.79
CA SER A 151 -5.89 -5.36 2.97
C SER A 151 -6.92 -5.81 4.01
N SER A 152 -6.94 -7.10 4.39
CA SER A 152 -7.75 -7.61 5.52
C SER A 152 -7.12 -7.29 6.88
N ALA A 153 -7.92 -7.36 7.95
CA ALA A 153 -7.37 -7.45 9.31
C ALA A 153 -6.85 -8.88 9.61
N PRO A 154 -5.97 -9.06 10.60
CA PRO A 154 -5.53 -10.37 11.08
C PRO A 154 -6.65 -11.02 11.92
N PHE A 155 -7.49 -11.83 11.30
CA PHE A 155 -8.63 -12.49 11.95
C PHE A 155 -8.29 -13.83 12.61
N GLY A 156 -7.01 -14.24 12.67
CA GLY A 156 -6.60 -15.52 13.21
C GLY A 156 -7.03 -16.72 12.35
N THR A 157 -7.22 -16.50 11.05
CA THR A 157 -7.54 -17.54 10.06
C THR A 157 -6.39 -17.69 9.07
N ASN A 158 -6.41 -18.74 8.26
CA ASN A 158 -5.44 -18.93 7.19
C ASN A 158 -5.82 -18.21 5.88
N ILE A 159 -6.80 -17.31 5.95
CA ILE A 159 -7.28 -16.50 4.82
C ILE A 159 -6.90 -15.03 5.06
N PHE A 160 -6.42 -14.38 4.02
CA PHE A 160 -6.13 -12.95 3.98
C PHE A 160 -6.47 -12.37 2.60
N THR A 161 -6.55 -11.06 2.48
CA THR A 161 -6.83 -10.41 1.20
C THR A 161 -5.73 -9.46 0.78
N ILE A 162 -5.50 -9.37 -0.52
CA ILE A 162 -4.78 -8.27 -1.16
C ILE A 162 -5.73 -7.54 -2.11
N THR A 163 -5.55 -6.23 -2.25
CA THR A 163 -6.37 -5.43 -3.16
C THR A 163 -5.46 -4.73 -4.16
N VAL A 164 -5.64 -5.06 -5.43
CA VAL A 164 -4.72 -4.75 -6.51
C VAL A 164 -5.36 -3.77 -7.49
N LYS A 165 -4.73 -2.60 -7.63
CA LYS A 165 -5.06 -1.66 -8.70
C LYS A 165 -4.33 -2.04 -9.98
N ARG A 166 -5.04 -2.08 -11.11
CA ARG A 166 -4.44 -2.24 -12.43
C ARG A 166 -3.62 -1.01 -12.77
N VAL A 167 -2.33 -1.18 -12.98
CA VAL A 167 -1.42 -0.11 -13.40
C VAL A 167 -1.28 -0.14 -14.91
N PRO A 168 -1.52 0.96 -15.62
CA PRO A 168 -1.29 1.03 -17.07
C PRO A 168 0.14 0.61 -17.43
N GLY A 169 0.28 -0.41 -18.29
CA GLY A 169 1.58 -1.01 -18.65
C GLY A 169 2.23 -1.88 -17.57
N GLY A 170 1.61 -2.05 -16.42
CA GLY A 170 2.12 -2.90 -15.34
C GLY A 170 1.89 -4.38 -15.62
N ALA A 171 2.95 -5.14 -15.88
CA ALA A 171 2.84 -6.55 -16.27
C ALA A 171 2.16 -7.41 -15.19
N VAL A 172 2.58 -7.31 -13.92
CA VAL A 172 2.05 -8.14 -12.82
C VAL A 172 0.60 -7.79 -12.49
N SER A 173 0.27 -6.48 -12.34
CA SER A 173 -1.12 -6.08 -12.04
C SER A 173 -2.07 -6.44 -13.18
N THR A 174 -1.64 -6.33 -14.45
CA THR A 174 -2.43 -6.77 -15.61
C THR A 174 -2.62 -8.28 -15.59
N HIS A 175 -1.56 -9.07 -15.34
CA HIS A 175 -1.65 -10.51 -15.22
C HIS A 175 -2.66 -10.95 -14.14
N LEU A 176 -2.58 -10.36 -12.94
CA LEU A 176 -3.52 -10.64 -11.85
C LEU A 176 -4.97 -10.32 -12.23
N HIS A 177 -5.20 -9.23 -12.96
CA HIS A 177 -6.54 -8.85 -13.39
C HIS A 177 -7.10 -9.71 -14.52
N ASP A 178 -6.28 -10.14 -15.47
CA ASP A 178 -6.77 -10.75 -16.72
C ASP A 178 -6.67 -12.27 -16.72
N ASN A 179 -5.71 -12.84 -16.00
CA ASN A 179 -5.36 -14.26 -16.11
C ASN A 179 -5.69 -15.04 -14.84
N VAL A 180 -5.70 -14.41 -13.65
CA VAL A 180 -5.93 -15.11 -12.40
C VAL A 180 -7.42 -15.33 -12.13
N GLN A 181 -7.77 -16.57 -11.76
CA GLN A 181 -9.14 -17.02 -11.47
C GLN A 181 -9.21 -17.67 -10.07
N VAL A 182 -10.44 -17.84 -9.56
CA VAL A 182 -10.69 -18.60 -8.34
C VAL A 182 -10.27 -20.06 -8.56
N GLY A 183 -9.50 -20.61 -7.62
CA GLY A 183 -8.89 -21.91 -7.68
C GLY A 183 -7.42 -21.91 -8.12
N ASP A 184 -6.92 -20.81 -8.68
CA ASP A 184 -5.51 -20.68 -9.05
C ASP A 184 -4.61 -20.62 -7.82
N ARG A 185 -3.32 -20.96 -8.02
CA ARG A 185 -2.29 -20.87 -7.00
C ARG A 185 -1.29 -19.79 -7.35
N LEU A 186 -1.07 -18.88 -6.39
CA LEU A 186 -0.08 -17.83 -6.47
C LEU A 186 1.00 -18.08 -5.42
N HIS A 187 2.23 -17.62 -5.67
CA HIS A 187 3.30 -17.70 -4.70
C HIS A 187 3.47 -16.38 -3.94
N VAL A 188 3.51 -16.44 -2.62
CA VAL A 188 3.73 -15.29 -1.75
C VAL A 188 4.95 -15.51 -0.85
N ASP A 189 5.57 -14.42 -0.47
CA ASP A 189 6.60 -14.36 0.56
C ASP A 189 6.32 -13.18 1.50
N GLY A 190 6.31 -13.41 2.80
CA GLY A 190 5.99 -12.37 3.80
C GLY A 190 5.63 -12.95 5.16
N PRO A 191 4.91 -12.18 5.99
CA PRO A 191 4.64 -10.75 5.81
C PRO A 191 5.87 -9.89 6.05
N TYR A 192 5.91 -8.69 5.44
CA TYR A 192 6.98 -7.71 5.59
C TYR A 192 6.42 -6.30 5.90
N GLY A 193 7.28 -5.40 6.35
CA GLY A 193 6.96 -3.99 6.58
C GLY A 193 6.84 -3.62 8.05
N LEU A 194 7.13 -2.35 8.35
CA LEU A 194 7.01 -1.76 9.68
C LEU A 194 5.87 -0.72 9.76
N PHE A 195 5.18 -0.47 8.66
CA PHE A 195 4.05 0.46 8.59
C PHE A 195 2.80 -0.17 9.21
N SER A 196 2.69 -0.08 10.54
CA SER A 196 1.64 -0.78 11.29
C SER A 196 1.28 -0.11 12.61
N THR A 197 0.00 -0.03 12.91
CA THR A 197 -0.52 0.39 14.22
C THR A 197 -0.16 -0.58 15.35
N SER A 198 0.32 -1.78 15.05
CA SER A 198 0.83 -2.70 16.08
C SER A 198 2.21 -2.30 16.58
N PHE A 199 3.00 -1.61 15.77
CA PHE A 199 4.33 -1.11 16.13
C PHE A 199 4.30 0.33 16.66
N HIS A 200 3.26 1.10 16.30
CA HIS A 200 3.04 2.49 16.68
C HIS A 200 1.65 2.62 17.31
N GLN A 201 1.56 2.21 18.59
CA GLN A 201 0.30 2.17 19.32
C GLN A 201 -0.07 3.56 19.84
N ALA A 202 -1.32 3.96 19.66
CA ALA A 202 -1.89 5.20 20.18
C ALA A 202 -3.38 5.03 20.46
N GLU A 203 -3.96 5.99 21.18
CA GLU A 203 -5.41 6.08 21.40
C GLU A 203 -6.09 6.83 20.24
N GLN A 204 -5.38 7.78 19.62
CA GLN A 204 -5.87 8.64 18.55
C GLN A 204 -5.05 8.45 17.30
N HIS A 205 -5.72 8.15 16.19
CA HIS A 205 -5.06 7.90 14.90
C HIS A 205 -5.53 8.89 13.83
N LEU A 206 -4.61 9.32 12.99
CA LEU A 206 -4.88 10.02 11.73
C LEU A 206 -4.40 9.16 10.57
N PHE A 207 -5.30 8.77 9.69
CA PHE A 207 -4.99 8.06 8.46
C PHE A 207 -5.20 8.96 7.26
N LEU A 208 -4.17 9.08 6.42
CA LEU A 208 -4.20 9.82 5.17
C LEU A 208 -3.85 8.88 4.03
N SER A 209 -4.73 8.73 3.05
CA SER A 209 -4.46 7.87 1.91
C SER A 209 -4.86 8.48 0.58
N ALA A 210 -4.21 8.02 -0.50
CA ALA A 210 -4.63 8.33 -1.87
C ALA A 210 -4.58 7.10 -2.77
N GLY A 211 -5.66 6.89 -3.54
CA GLY A 211 -5.78 5.76 -4.46
C GLY A 211 -5.52 4.41 -3.77
N SER A 212 -4.62 3.58 -4.34
CA SER A 212 -4.29 2.26 -3.77
C SER A 212 -3.56 2.30 -2.42
N GLY A 213 -3.04 3.46 -1.99
CA GLY A 213 -2.49 3.62 -0.64
C GLY A 213 -3.51 3.42 0.49
N ILE A 214 -4.78 3.29 0.16
CA ILE A 214 -5.83 2.91 1.12
C ILE A 214 -5.66 1.47 1.64
N THR A 215 -4.99 0.57 0.92
CA THR A 215 -4.96 -0.86 1.25
C THR A 215 -4.32 -1.17 2.61
N PRO A 216 -3.13 -0.68 2.98
CA PRO A 216 -2.59 -0.89 4.32
C PRO A 216 -3.40 -0.16 5.40
N ILE A 217 -3.94 1.02 5.08
CA ILE A 217 -4.77 1.79 6.00
C ILE A 217 -6.05 1.02 6.37
N MET A 218 -6.73 0.42 5.39
CA MET A 218 -7.93 -0.39 5.67
C MET A 218 -7.63 -1.62 6.52
N SER A 219 -6.48 -2.26 6.35
CA SER A 219 -6.03 -3.33 7.24
C SER A 219 -5.91 -2.84 8.69
N MET A 220 -5.31 -1.67 8.90
CA MET A 220 -5.15 -1.05 10.22
C MET A 220 -6.50 -0.64 10.82
N VAL A 221 -7.34 0.06 10.07
CA VAL A 221 -8.67 0.51 10.52
C VAL A 221 -9.55 -0.69 10.91
N ARG A 222 -9.63 -1.71 10.04
CA ARG A 222 -10.37 -2.95 10.31
C ARG A 222 -9.87 -3.65 11.58
N SER A 223 -8.55 -3.67 11.80
CA SER A 223 -7.95 -4.27 12.98
C SER A 223 -8.24 -3.48 14.27
N LEU A 224 -8.17 -2.16 14.23
CA LEU A 224 -8.50 -1.30 15.36
C LEU A 224 -9.96 -1.46 15.77
N LEU A 225 -10.87 -1.51 14.81
CA LEU A 225 -12.30 -1.67 15.06
C LEU A 225 -12.68 -3.07 15.53
N ALA A 226 -11.95 -4.11 15.11
CA ALA A 226 -12.14 -5.48 15.59
C ALA A 226 -11.72 -5.66 17.05
N ARG A 227 -10.79 -4.83 17.54
CA ARG A 227 -10.39 -4.83 18.94
C ARG A 227 -11.51 -4.24 19.79
N GLN A 228 -11.93 -4.97 20.84
CA GLN A 228 -12.94 -4.52 21.82
C GLN A 228 -14.28 -4.02 21.22
N GLY A 229 -14.65 -4.48 20.00
CA GLY A 229 -15.87 -4.02 19.34
C GLY A 229 -15.87 -2.54 18.95
N GLY A 230 -14.68 -1.93 18.75
CA GLY A 230 -14.52 -0.52 18.40
C GLY A 230 -14.68 0.47 19.56
N LEU A 231 -14.82 -0.02 20.79
CA LEU A 231 -14.95 0.87 21.95
C LEU A 231 -13.61 1.58 22.25
N GLY A 232 -13.69 2.90 22.42
CA GLY A 232 -12.52 3.74 22.73
C GLY A 232 -11.63 4.05 21.53
N THR A 233 -12.07 3.76 20.30
CA THR A 233 -11.34 4.10 19.08
C THR A 233 -11.59 5.56 18.70
N ASP A 234 -10.52 6.32 18.44
CA ASP A 234 -10.58 7.68 17.90
C ASP A 234 -9.77 7.72 16.60
N ILE A 235 -10.48 7.66 15.48
CA ILE A 235 -9.92 7.61 14.14
C ILE A 235 -10.43 8.79 13.32
N VAL A 236 -9.51 9.56 12.75
CA VAL A 236 -9.77 10.45 11.62
C VAL A 236 -9.16 9.84 10.37
N PHE A 237 -9.98 9.59 9.35
CA PHE A 237 -9.55 9.00 8.09
C PHE A 237 -9.85 9.94 6.92
N VAL A 238 -8.81 10.40 6.24
CA VAL A 238 -8.91 11.26 5.05
C VAL A 238 -8.46 10.46 3.82
N HIS A 239 -9.37 10.21 2.89
CA HIS A 239 -9.07 9.50 1.64
C HIS A 239 -9.18 10.43 0.44
N SER A 240 -8.18 10.39 -0.46
CA SER A 240 -8.16 11.18 -1.70
C SER A 240 -8.30 10.25 -2.92
N ALA A 241 -9.24 10.57 -3.79
CA ALA A 241 -9.46 9.88 -5.05
C ALA A 241 -9.44 10.87 -6.23
N SER A 242 -9.24 10.38 -7.46
CA SER A 242 -9.31 11.21 -8.66
C SER A 242 -10.76 11.60 -8.97
N THR A 243 -11.65 10.62 -8.98
CA THR A 243 -13.08 10.77 -9.24
C THR A 243 -13.89 9.90 -8.27
N PRO A 244 -15.22 10.04 -8.17
CA PRO A 244 -16.07 9.15 -7.37
C PRO A 244 -15.95 7.66 -7.74
N LEU A 245 -15.69 7.35 -9.01
CA LEU A 245 -15.51 5.97 -9.50
C LEU A 245 -14.19 5.33 -9.06
N ASP A 246 -13.22 6.15 -8.64
CA ASP A 246 -11.90 5.73 -8.18
C ASP A 246 -11.85 5.49 -6.66
N ILE A 247 -12.95 5.71 -5.94
CA ILE A 247 -12.99 5.54 -4.48
C ILE A 247 -12.96 4.05 -4.15
N ILE A 248 -11.79 3.55 -3.78
CA ILE A 248 -11.59 2.17 -3.36
C ILE A 248 -12.30 1.96 -2.01
N PHE A 249 -13.05 0.87 -1.84
CA PHE A 249 -13.84 0.55 -0.64
C PHE A 249 -14.90 1.61 -0.29
N ARG A 250 -15.47 2.30 -1.29
CA ARG A 250 -16.42 3.40 -1.07
C ARG A 250 -17.54 3.05 -0.09
N ALA A 251 -18.26 1.96 -0.33
CA ALA A 251 -19.38 1.56 0.54
C ALA A 251 -18.93 1.30 1.98
N GLU A 252 -17.74 0.75 2.18
CA GLU A 252 -17.18 0.52 3.50
C GLU A 252 -16.75 1.83 4.18
N LEU A 253 -16.18 2.77 3.44
CA LEU A 253 -15.85 4.11 3.97
C LEU A 253 -17.11 4.88 4.40
N GLU A 254 -18.19 4.78 3.64
CA GLU A 254 -19.50 5.35 3.99
C GLU A 254 -20.05 4.71 5.28
N GLN A 255 -19.92 3.41 5.44
CA GLN A 255 -20.32 2.69 6.66
C GLN A 255 -19.41 3.04 7.85
N LEU A 256 -18.10 3.18 7.64
CA LEU A 256 -17.15 3.59 8.68
C LEU A 256 -17.49 4.97 9.25
N ALA A 257 -18.01 5.88 8.43
CA ALA A 257 -18.44 7.19 8.87
C ALA A 257 -19.62 7.15 9.88
N GLU A 258 -20.36 6.05 9.94
CA GLU A 258 -21.44 5.84 10.91
C GLU A 258 -20.95 5.25 12.25
N VAL A 259 -19.68 4.80 12.33
CA VAL A 259 -19.11 4.20 13.53
C VAL A 259 -18.74 5.28 14.54
N ALA A 260 -19.10 5.06 15.81
CA ALA A 260 -18.75 5.99 16.89
C ALA A 260 -17.23 6.09 17.06
N GLY A 261 -16.68 7.31 17.11
CA GLY A 261 -15.24 7.57 17.23
C GLY A 261 -14.49 7.47 15.91
N VAL A 262 -15.18 7.26 14.78
CA VAL A 262 -14.57 7.30 13.45
C VAL A 262 -15.10 8.50 12.66
N SER A 263 -14.20 9.29 12.11
CA SER A 263 -14.52 10.39 11.20
C SER A 263 -13.89 10.10 9.84
N VAL A 264 -14.69 10.06 8.78
CA VAL A 264 -14.21 9.80 7.41
C VAL A 264 -14.45 11.02 6.54
N THR A 265 -13.41 11.48 5.88
CA THR A 265 -13.48 12.53 4.85
C THR A 265 -12.94 12.01 3.54
N ILE A 266 -13.75 12.10 2.49
CA ILE A 266 -13.34 11.71 1.13
C ILE A 266 -13.23 12.96 0.27
N LEU A 267 -12.07 13.13 -0.41
CA LEU A 267 -11.84 14.19 -1.38
C LEU A 267 -11.76 13.57 -2.78
N CYS A 268 -12.49 14.17 -3.74
CA CYS A 268 -12.34 13.84 -5.17
C CYS A 268 -11.79 15.06 -5.91
N SER A 269 -10.72 14.84 -6.70
CA SER A 269 -10.09 15.93 -7.45
C SER A 269 -11.01 16.50 -8.54
N ARG A 270 -11.90 15.67 -9.10
CA ARG A 270 -12.86 16.03 -10.15
C ARG A 270 -14.08 15.10 -10.12
N ASP A 271 -15.11 15.48 -10.84
CA ASP A 271 -16.25 14.62 -11.13
C ASP A 271 -15.84 13.46 -12.06
N SER A 272 -16.63 12.42 -12.12
CA SER A 272 -16.57 11.42 -13.18
C SER A 272 -17.54 11.76 -14.32
N GLU A 273 -17.48 11.00 -15.42
CA GLU A 273 -18.40 11.17 -16.54
C GLU A 273 -19.86 10.86 -16.19
N VAL A 274 -20.06 10.04 -15.15
CA VAL A 274 -21.39 9.52 -14.77
C VAL A 274 -21.86 10.00 -13.40
N GLU A 275 -21.00 10.63 -12.61
CA GLU A 275 -21.33 11.07 -11.25
C GLU A 275 -20.64 12.40 -10.91
N THR A 276 -21.45 13.36 -10.47
CA THR A 276 -21.00 14.60 -9.85
C THR A 276 -20.75 14.36 -8.36
N TRP A 277 -19.53 14.62 -7.90
CA TRP A 277 -19.16 14.41 -6.51
C TRP A 277 -19.83 15.43 -5.58
N ALA A 278 -20.62 14.93 -4.63
CA ALA A 278 -21.33 15.78 -3.66
C ALA A 278 -20.48 16.11 -2.41
N GLY A 279 -19.37 15.40 -2.19
CA GLY A 279 -18.46 15.61 -1.06
C GLY A 279 -17.43 16.70 -1.33
N ARG A 280 -16.31 16.67 -0.57
CA ARG A 280 -15.23 17.66 -0.72
C ARG A 280 -14.50 17.49 -2.06
N ARG A 281 -14.25 18.61 -2.72
CA ARG A 281 -13.57 18.68 -4.02
C ARG A 281 -12.15 19.17 -3.87
N GLY A 282 -11.28 18.72 -4.77
CA GLY A 282 -9.89 19.15 -4.86
C GLY A 282 -8.93 18.17 -4.19
N ARG A 283 -7.71 18.63 -4.03
CA ARG A 283 -6.65 17.93 -3.29
C ARG A 283 -6.66 18.41 -1.84
N ILE A 284 -6.11 17.62 -0.93
CA ILE A 284 -5.91 18.05 0.45
C ILE A 284 -4.97 19.27 0.49
N ASP A 285 -5.35 20.26 1.27
CA ASP A 285 -4.58 21.47 1.55
C ASP A 285 -4.60 21.80 3.05
N ALA A 286 -3.83 22.80 3.49
CA ALA A 286 -3.71 23.20 4.89
C ALA A 286 -5.06 23.59 5.50
N ALA A 287 -5.90 24.30 4.75
CA ALA A 287 -7.22 24.74 5.23
C ALA A 287 -8.14 23.53 5.45
N THR A 288 -8.15 22.60 4.50
CA THR A 288 -8.91 21.35 4.62
C THR A 288 -8.42 20.51 5.79
N LEU A 289 -7.09 20.34 5.93
CA LEU A 289 -6.50 19.57 7.02
C LEU A 289 -6.87 20.17 8.39
N ALA A 290 -6.71 21.48 8.57
CA ALA A 290 -7.06 22.18 9.81
C ALA A 290 -8.55 22.10 10.15
N GLU A 291 -9.43 22.06 9.14
CA GLU A 291 -10.88 21.92 9.34
C GLU A 291 -11.28 20.51 9.76
N VAL A 292 -10.72 19.48 9.10
CA VAL A 292 -11.15 18.07 9.32
C VAL A 292 -10.35 17.38 10.43
N VAL A 293 -9.15 17.89 10.76
CA VAL A 293 -8.26 17.33 11.79
C VAL A 293 -7.64 18.46 12.61
N PRO A 294 -8.43 19.20 13.41
CA PRO A 294 -7.92 20.35 14.18
C PRO A 294 -6.90 19.94 15.27
N ASP A 295 -6.85 18.68 15.64
CA ASP A 295 -5.97 18.08 16.63
C ASP A 295 -4.89 17.15 15.99
N ALA A 296 -4.50 17.42 14.74
CA ALA A 296 -3.55 16.60 13.99
C ALA A 296 -2.21 16.38 14.73
N ALA A 297 -1.72 17.39 15.48
CA ALA A 297 -0.48 17.34 16.24
C ALA A 297 -0.48 16.27 17.35
N ASP A 298 -1.66 15.90 17.86
CA ASP A 298 -1.81 14.95 18.96
C ASP A 298 -1.99 13.51 18.50
N ARG A 299 -2.22 13.28 17.19
CA ARG A 299 -2.54 11.99 16.60
C ARG A 299 -1.30 11.22 16.10
N GLU A 300 -1.35 9.91 16.23
CA GLU A 300 -0.42 9.04 15.52
C GLU A 300 -0.84 8.94 14.06
N THR A 301 0.03 9.38 13.16
CA THR A 301 -0.32 9.68 11.77
C THR A 301 0.29 8.66 10.82
N PHE A 302 -0.55 8.07 9.96
CA PHE A 302 -0.15 7.12 8.94
C PHE A 302 -0.53 7.64 7.56
N VAL A 303 0.46 7.73 6.66
CA VAL A 303 0.28 8.29 5.31
C VAL A 303 0.69 7.27 4.26
N CYS A 304 -0.20 6.98 3.31
CA CYS A 304 0.14 6.10 2.19
C CYS A 304 -0.52 6.55 0.89
N GLY A 305 0.26 6.62 -0.18
CA GLY A 305 -0.21 7.02 -1.50
C GLY A 305 0.90 7.15 -2.53
N PRO A 306 0.57 7.65 -3.73
CA PRO A 306 1.55 7.92 -4.77
C PRO A 306 2.57 8.99 -4.35
N GLY A 307 3.80 8.93 -4.88
CA GLY A 307 4.87 9.89 -4.56
C GLY A 307 4.42 11.37 -4.55
N PRO A 308 3.76 11.89 -5.60
CA PRO A 308 3.30 13.29 -5.59
C PRO A 308 2.28 13.63 -4.49
N TYR A 309 1.51 12.65 -4.00
CA TYR A 309 0.63 12.84 -2.84
C TYR A 309 1.44 12.92 -1.55
N MET A 310 2.40 12.03 -1.37
CA MET A 310 3.30 12.01 -0.21
C MET A 310 4.06 13.34 -0.10
N ASP A 311 4.61 13.83 -1.23
CA ASP A 311 5.34 15.09 -1.29
C ASP A 311 4.46 16.32 -0.95
N ALA A 312 3.18 16.25 -1.30
CA ALA A 312 2.23 17.31 -0.96
C ALA A 312 1.79 17.28 0.51
N VAL A 313 1.63 16.08 1.10
CA VAL A 313 1.06 15.93 2.46
C VAL A 313 2.09 16.17 3.55
N ARG A 314 3.36 15.79 3.35
CA ARG A 314 4.44 15.99 4.36
C ARG A 314 4.53 17.43 4.89
N PRO A 315 4.64 18.46 4.04
CA PRO A 315 4.70 19.85 4.54
C PRO A 315 3.42 20.27 5.24
N LEU A 316 2.24 19.79 4.81
CA LEU A 316 0.96 20.11 5.46
C LEU A 316 0.90 19.55 6.89
N LEU A 317 1.37 18.33 7.10
CA LEU A 317 1.43 17.71 8.43
C LEU A 317 2.44 18.40 9.35
N ALA A 318 3.61 18.77 8.80
CA ALA A 318 4.60 19.53 9.55
C ALA A 318 4.06 20.93 9.97
N GLU A 319 3.35 21.63 9.08
CA GLU A 319 2.67 22.89 9.36
C GLU A 319 1.55 22.74 10.41
N ALA A 320 0.82 21.60 10.36
CA ALA A 320 -0.18 21.25 11.35
C ALA A 320 0.42 20.81 12.71
N GLY A 321 1.75 20.79 12.86
CA GLY A 321 2.44 20.47 14.10
C GLY A 321 2.64 18.98 14.38
N VAL A 322 2.42 18.10 13.40
CA VAL A 322 2.68 16.66 13.55
C VAL A 322 4.19 16.44 13.68
N ALA A 323 4.61 15.90 14.81
CA ALA A 323 6.01 15.58 15.04
C ALA A 323 6.45 14.44 14.10
N SER A 324 7.68 14.51 13.55
CA SER A 324 8.19 13.50 12.64
C SER A 324 8.22 12.08 13.25
N ALA A 325 8.41 11.97 14.58
CA ALA A 325 8.35 10.70 15.30
C ALA A 325 6.96 10.05 15.34
N ARG A 326 5.89 10.82 15.10
CA ARG A 326 4.51 10.36 15.02
C ARG A 326 3.99 10.22 13.59
N MET A 327 4.83 10.52 12.60
CA MET A 327 4.47 10.43 11.19
C MET A 327 5.11 9.19 10.55
N HIS A 328 4.27 8.25 10.16
CA HIS A 328 4.65 7.00 9.53
C HIS A 328 4.19 7.01 8.08
N GLU A 329 5.09 6.64 7.19
CA GLU A 329 4.87 6.72 5.74
C GLU A 329 5.15 5.39 5.07
N GLU A 330 4.31 5.03 4.11
CA GLU A 330 4.59 3.98 3.14
C GLU A 330 4.31 4.50 1.73
N SER A 331 5.31 4.42 0.85
CA SER A 331 5.19 4.87 -0.53
C SER A 331 5.10 3.68 -1.48
N PHE A 332 4.09 3.67 -2.35
CA PHE A 332 4.03 2.71 -3.44
C PHE A 332 4.79 3.26 -4.65
N VAL A 333 6.09 3.01 -4.67
CA VAL A 333 6.89 3.25 -5.86
C VAL A 333 6.61 2.10 -6.83
N PHE A 334 5.81 2.38 -7.86
CA PHE A 334 5.71 1.47 -8.98
C PHE A 334 7.10 1.40 -9.63
N ALA A 335 7.68 0.20 -9.70
CA ALA A 335 8.96 0.01 -10.37
C ALA A 335 8.84 0.60 -11.78
N THR A 336 9.45 1.74 -11.93
CA THR A 336 9.64 2.40 -13.21
C THR A 336 10.51 1.49 -14.09
N SER A 337 10.37 1.57 -15.38
CA SER A 337 11.16 0.77 -16.33
C SER A 337 12.67 1.00 -16.08
N PRO A 338 13.56 0.08 -16.48
CA PRO A 338 15.01 0.32 -16.43
C PRO A 338 15.42 1.68 -17.02
N ALA A 339 14.65 2.19 -18.01
CA ALA A 339 14.84 3.52 -18.59
C ALA A 339 14.55 4.67 -17.60
N ASP A 340 13.60 4.49 -16.70
CA ASP A 340 13.27 5.51 -15.69
C ASP A 340 14.29 5.52 -14.54
N HIS A 341 14.90 4.38 -14.22
CA HIS A 341 16.04 4.33 -13.30
C HIS A 341 17.25 5.08 -13.88
N LEU A 342 17.57 4.87 -15.15
CA LEU A 342 18.62 5.60 -15.84
C LEU A 342 18.33 7.11 -15.92
N ALA A 343 17.07 7.51 -16.11
CA ALA A 343 16.68 8.94 -16.13
C ALA A 343 16.81 9.57 -14.72
N LYS A 344 16.47 8.85 -13.65
CA LYS A 344 16.64 9.30 -12.25
C LYS A 344 18.12 9.36 -11.86
N ALA A 345 18.92 8.37 -12.25
CA ALA A 345 20.37 8.37 -12.03
C ALA A 345 21.02 9.55 -12.77
N GLY A 346 20.65 9.82 -14.02
CA GLY A 346 21.10 10.99 -14.77
C GLY A 346 20.69 12.34 -14.16
N ALA A 347 19.52 12.42 -13.54
CA ALA A 347 19.07 13.63 -12.84
C ALA A 347 19.83 13.83 -11.50
N ARG A 348 20.10 12.75 -10.76
CA ARG A 348 20.95 12.78 -9.55
C ARG A 348 22.39 13.15 -9.86
N ALA A 349 22.99 12.57 -10.92
CA ALA A 349 24.33 12.92 -11.37
C ALA A 349 24.44 14.40 -11.80
N LYS A 350 23.41 14.98 -12.43
CA LYS A 350 23.34 16.41 -12.73
C LYS A 350 23.19 17.28 -11.48
N ALA A 351 22.45 16.84 -10.48
CA ALA A 351 22.29 17.54 -9.20
C ALA A 351 23.58 17.48 -8.35
N ALA A 352 24.28 16.35 -8.35
CA ALA A 352 25.58 16.17 -7.68
C ALA A 352 26.70 16.96 -8.38
N GLY A 353 26.67 17.08 -9.70
CA GLY A 353 27.62 17.90 -10.47
C GLY A 353 27.42 19.41 -10.31
N ALA A 354 26.28 19.87 -9.79
CA ALA A 354 26.00 21.28 -9.53
C ALA A 354 26.41 21.74 -8.10
N SER A 355 26.57 20.81 -7.16
CA SER A 355 27.15 21.06 -5.83
C SER A 355 28.53 20.44 -5.82
N GLY A 356 29.56 21.20 -6.22
CA GLY A 356 30.98 20.83 -6.17
C GLY A 356 31.50 20.66 -4.76
N VAL A 357 31.02 19.66 -4.01
CA VAL A 357 31.62 19.17 -2.77
C VAL A 357 32.31 17.86 -3.12
N GLY A 358 33.65 17.93 -3.25
CA GLY A 358 34.50 16.77 -3.40
C GLY A 358 34.26 15.79 -2.27
N GLY A 359 33.74 14.59 -2.62
CA GLY A 359 33.70 13.48 -1.70
C GLY A 359 35.09 13.15 -1.20
N THR A 360 35.26 12.94 0.07
CA THR A 360 36.46 12.39 0.71
C THR A 360 36.60 10.93 0.30
N GLY A 361 37.14 10.70 -0.80
CA GLY A 361 37.47 9.61 -1.67
C GLY A 361 37.78 8.22 -1.08
N VAL A 362 36.98 7.68 -0.18
CA VAL A 362 37.04 6.25 0.13
C VAL A 362 36.07 5.53 -0.78
N SER A 363 36.58 4.66 -1.64
CA SER A 363 35.79 3.79 -2.52
C SER A 363 36.07 2.35 -2.14
N HIS A 364 35.03 1.51 -2.18
CA HIS A 364 35.09 0.09 -1.87
C HIS A 364 34.81 -0.74 -3.12
N ALA A 365 35.47 -1.86 -3.27
CA ALA A 365 35.24 -2.80 -4.35
C ALA A 365 34.04 -3.69 -4.03
N LEU A 366 33.05 -3.73 -4.93
CA LEU A 366 31.89 -4.64 -4.88
C LEU A 366 32.14 -5.79 -5.88
N GLU A 367 32.46 -6.97 -5.41
CA GLU A 367 32.59 -8.17 -6.22
C GLU A 367 31.23 -8.91 -6.26
N PHE A 368 30.70 -9.10 -7.45
CA PHE A 368 29.51 -9.91 -7.72
C PHE A 368 29.95 -11.31 -8.13
N ALA A 369 29.97 -12.23 -7.19
CA ALA A 369 30.63 -13.53 -7.30
C ALA A 369 30.10 -14.42 -8.44
N ILE A 370 28.81 -14.36 -8.77
CA ILE A 370 28.22 -15.16 -9.87
C ILE A 370 28.60 -14.59 -11.23
N SER A 371 28.56 -13.27 -11.38
CA SER A 371 28.89 -12.59 -12.64
C SER A 371 30.39 -12.37 -12.82
N GLY A 372 31.19 -12.50 -11.75
CA GLY A 372 32.64 -12.22 -11.73
C GLY A 372 32.97 -10.73 -11.94
N ARG A 373 31.98 -9.85 -11.81
CA ARG A 373 32.21 -8.41 -12.02
C ARG A 373 32.58 -7.72 -10.72
N VAL A 374 33.51 -6.78 -10.82
CA VAL A 374 33.92 -5.87 -9.74
C VAL A 374 33.51 -4.46 -10.12
N VAL A 375 32.91 -3.74 -9.19
CA VAL A 375 32.38 -2.37 -9.36
C VAL A 375 32.87 -1.54 -8.19
N ASP A 376 33.33 -0.32 -8.46
CA ASP A 376 33.68 0.64 -7.43
C ASP A 376 32.41 1.32 -6.87
N CYS A 377 32.35 1.48 -5.54
CA CYS A 377 31.24 2.11 -4.84
C CYS A 377 31.78 3.05 -3.76
N ASP A 378 31.39 4.31 -3.78
CA ASP A 378 31.73 5.23 -2.70
C ASP A 378 30.84 5.00 -1.45
N GLU A 379 31.31 5.47 -0.29
CA GLU A 379 30.62 5.31 1.01
C GLU A 379 29.22 5.96 1.07
N THR A 380 28.87 6.80 0.11
CA THR A 380 27.60 7.54 0.07
C THR A 380 26.60 6.98 -0.93
N THR A 381 27.07 6.12 -1.84
CA THR A 381 26.25 5.50 -2.89
C THR A 381 25.77 4.12 -2.43
N THR A 382 24.50 3.79 -2.76
CA THR A 382 24.00 2.46 -2.41
C THR A 382 24.62 1.38 -3.31
N VAL A 383 24.78 0.17 -2.75
CA VAL A 383 25.26 -1.00 -3.50
C VAL A 383 24.40 -1.26 -4.75
N LEU A 384 23.09 -1.01 -4.67
CA LEU A 384 22.18 -1.15 -5.81
C LEU A 384 22.46 -0.12 -6.90
N ASP A 385 22.60 1.15 -6.53
CA ASP A 385 22.83 2.23 -7.52
C ASP A 385 24.15 1.99 -8.26
N SER A 386 25.25 1.65 -7.55
CA SER A 386 26.53 1.33 -8.18
C SER A 386 26.46 0.11 -9.10
N ALA A 387 25.69 -0.93 -8.72
CA ALA A 387 25.48 -2.11 -9.56
C ALA A 387 24.73 -1.76 -10.85
N LEU A 388 23.67 -0.95 -10.75
CA LEU A 388 22.84 -0.51 -11.88
C LEU A 388 23.64 0.42 -12.83
N ASP A 389 24.42 1.35 -12.29
CA ASP A 389 25.29 2.24 -13.05
C ASP A 389 26.37 1.47 -13.82
N ALA A 390 26.86 0.38 -13.26
CA ALA A 390 27.74 -0.56 -13.92
C ALA A 390 27.03 -1.50 -14.92
N GLY A 391 25.72 -1.36 -15.12
CA GLY A 391 24.92 -2.17 -16.03
C GLY A 391 24.65 -3.59 -15.54
N LEU A 392 24.74 -3.84 -14.22
CA LEU A 392 24.33 -5.10 -13.62
C LEU A 392 22.82 -5.10 -13.37
N SER A 393 22.16 -6.21 -13.69
CA SER A 393 20.72 -6.39 -13.41
C SER A 393 20.54 -6.95 -11.99
N VAL A 394 20.23 -6.07 -11.03
CA VAL A 394 19.84 -6.45 -9.68
C VAL A 394 18.34 -6.27 -9.54
N PRO A 395 17.57 -7.31 -9.22
CA PRO A 395 16.14 -7.16 -8.96
C PRO A 395 15.90 -6.09 -7.89
N SER A 396 15.05 -5.12 -8.21
CA SER A 396 14.74 -4.03 -7.29
C SER A 396 13.31 -3.52 -7.53
N SER A 397 12.70 -2.90 -6.54
CA SER A 397 11.34 -2.36 -6.64
C SER A 397 11.20 -1.03 -5.91
N CYS A 398 11.19 -1.01 -4.57
CA CYS A 398 10.94 0.22 -3.80
C CYS A 398 12.15 1.17 -3.70
N SER A 399 13.37 0.67 -3.80
CA SER A 399 14.63 1.41 -3.57
C SER A 399 14.79 2.04 -2.17
N GLU A 400 13.95 1.64 -1.21
CA GLU A 400 13.86 2.21 0.15
C GLU A 400 14.04 1.16 1.26
N GLY A 401 14.41 -0.06 0.90
CA GLY A 401 14.56 -1.14 1.89
C GLY A 401 13.26 -1.68 2.46
N ALA A 402 12.12 -1.39 1.84
CA ALA A 402 10.80 -1.80 2.31
C ALA A 402 10.32 -3.13 1.72
N CYS A 403 10.60 -3.42 0.44
CA CYS A 403 9.95 -4.53 -0.27
C CYS A 403 10.71 -5.86 -0.26
N GLY A 404 12.00 -5.86 0.06
CA GLY A 404 12.82 -7.07 0.05
C GLY A 404 13.18 -7.64 -1.33
N THR A 405 12.72 -7.04 -2.44
CA THR A 405 12.96 -7.55 -3.81
C THR A 405 14.46 -7.60 -4.18
N CYS A 406 15.24 -6.64 -3.69
CA CYS A 406 16.69 -6.58 -3.94
C CYS A 406 17.52 -7.48 -3.03
N LYS A 407 16.90 -8.22 -2.12
CA LYS A 407 17.58 -9.05 -1.11
C LYS A 407 18.68 -9.92 -1.73
N SER A 408 19.89 -9.79 -1.21
CA SER A 408 21.08 -10.49 -1.69
C SER A 408 21.84 -11.09 -0.52
N MET A 409 22.67 -12.09 -0.77
CA MET A 409 23.57 -12.66 0.23
C MET A 409 24.87 -11.89 0.21
N LEU A 410 25.33 -11.43 1.36
CA LEU A 410 26.64 -10.87 1.59
C LEU A 410 27.58 -12.02 1.99
N ILE A 411 28.52 -12.37 1.12
CA ILE A 411 29.50 -13.44 1.37
C ILE A 411 30.59 -12.94 2.29
N SER A 412 31.08 -11.70 2.06
CA SER A 412 32.05 -11.06 2.92
C SER A 412 31.95 -9.53 2.85
N GLY A 413 32.48 -8.85 3.87
CA GLY A 413 32.45 -7.41 4.02
C GLY A 413 31.38 -6.91 5.00
N GLU A 414 31.30 -5.60 5.16
CA GLU A 414 30.38 -4.92 6.07
C GLU A 414 29.64 -3.80 5.34
N VAL A 415 28.36 -3.64 5.66
CA VAL A 415 27.48 -2.59 5.10
C VAL A 415 26.75 -1.83 6.21
N GLU A 416 26.52 -0.54 6.01
CA GLU A 416 25.51 0.19 6.76
C GLU A 416 24.17 0.04 6.04
N MET A 417 23.18 -0.65 6.65
CA MET A 417 21.87 -0.91 6.06
C MET A 417 20.77 -0.17 6.80
N LYS A 418 20.03 0.71 6.10
CA LYS A 418 18.91 1.51 6.64
C LYS A 418 17.60 1.04 6.02
N HIS A 419 17.08 -0.11 6.49
CA HIS A 419 15.88 -0.73 5.91
C HIS A 419 14.58 -0.30 6.60
N ALA A 420 13.48 -0.30 5.82
CA ALA A 420 12.12 -0.02 6.26
C ALA A 420 11.28 -1.31 6.43
N GLY A 421 11.89 -2.40 6.91
CA GLY A 421 11.21 -3.66 7.22
C GLY A 421 11.16 -4.70 6.10
N GLY A 422 11.83 -4.46 4.95
CA GLY A 422 11.89 -5.41 3.83
C GLY A 422 12.79 -6.63 4.05
N ILE A 423 13.36 -6.79 5.24
CA ILE A 423 14.20 -7.92 5.62
C ILE A 423 14.00 -8.26 7.10
N ARG A 424 13.96 -9.54 7.42
CA ARG A 424 13.74 -10.03 8.80
C ARG A 424 15.06 -10.16 9.56
N PRO A 425 15.06 -10.02 10.90
CA PRO A 425 16.28 -10.21 11.71
C PRO A 425 16.97 -11.56 11.49
N LYS A 426 16.21 -12.65 11.31
CA LYS A 426 16.75 -13.99 11.00
C LYS A 426 17.49 -14.01 9.65
N GLU A 427 17.04 -13.25 8.66
CA GLU A 427 17.67 -13.17 7.35
C GLU A 427 18.96 -12.34 7.38
N ILE A 428 18.97 -11.25 8.17
CA ILE A 428 20.18 -10.47 8.43
C ILE A 428 21.21 -11.34 9.14
N ALA A 429 20.80 -12.08 10.18
CA ALA A 429 21.67 -13.02 10.89
C ALA A 429 22.19 -14.15 9.98
N ALA A 430 21.47 -14.50 8.92
CA ALA A 430 21.91 -15.44 7.89
C ALA A 430 22.78 -14.81 6.79
N GLY A 431 23.22 -13.55 6.94
CA GLY A 431 24.08 -12.85 6.00
C GLY A 431 23.36 -12.19 4.82
N LYS A 432 22.01 -12.11 4.83
CA LYS A 432 21.28 -11.38 3.78
C LYS A 432 21.26 -9.88 4.07
N PHE A 433 21.24 -9.08 3.01
CA PHE A 433 21.12 -7.63 3.08
C PHE A 433 20.29 -7.07 1.91
N LEU A 434 19.97 -5.78 1.98
CA LEU A 434 19.20 -5.07 0.94
C LEU A 434 20.10 -4.05 0.24
N PRO A 435 20.64 -4.35 -0.94
CA PRO A 435 21.49 -3.45 -1.71
C PRO A 435 20.94 -2.05 -1.92
N CYS A 436 19.61 -1.89 -2.02
CA CYS A 436 18.98 -0.60 -2.32
C CYS A 436 19.05 0.44 -1.17
N CYS A 437 19.31 -0.01 0.05
CA CYS A 437 19.39 0.84 1.23
C CYS A 437 20.66 0.56 2.05
N SER A 438 21.67 -0.04 1.42
CA SER A 438 22.95 -0.36 2.03
C SER A 438 24.08 0.38 1.34
N THR A 439 24.97 1.00 2.12
CA THR A 439 26.24 1.57 1.66
C THR A 439 27.40 0.72 2.18
N PRO A 440 28.49 0.56 1.40
CA PRO A 440 29.61 -0.27 1.82
C PRO A 440 30.43 0.44 2.93
N LEU A 441 30.88 -0.34 3.92
CA LEU A 441 31.85 0.08 4.92
C LEU A 441 33.22 -0.55 4.68
N THR A 442 33.28 -1.62 3.89
CA THR A 442 34.48 -2.33 3.45
C THR A 442 34.25 -2.82 2.02
N ASP A 443 35.29 -3.42 1.42
CA ASP A 443 35.10 -4.21 0.20
C ASP A 443 34.08 -5.32 0.44
N LEU A 444 33.19 -5.56 -0.54
CA LEU A 444 32.10 -6.52 -0.43
C LEU A 444 32.25 -7.63 -1.45
N VAL A 445 31.90 -8.86 -1.04
CA VAL A 445 31.64 -9.98 -1.96
C VAL A 445 30.16 -10.36 -1.84
N ILE A 446 29.44 -10.32 -2.95
CA ILE A 446 27.96 -10.46 -3.02
C ILE A 446 27.65 -11.66 -3.91
N GLU A 447 26.79 -12.56 -3.44
CA GLU A 447 26.31 -13.70 -4.22
C GLU A 447 25.31 -13.22 -5.28
N ARG A 448 25.84 -12.72 -6.41
CA ARG A 448 25.06 -12.33 -7.59
C ARG A 448 25.91 -12.32 -8.87
#